data_29aeb5aaefb144e28cf196a66badc401
#
_entry.id   29aeb5aaefb144e28cf196a66badc401
#
_cell.length_a   1.000
_cell.length_b   1.000
_cell.length_c   1.000
_cell.angle_alpha   90.00
_cell.angle_beta   90.00
_cell.angle_gamma   90.00
#
_symmetry.space_group_name_H-M   'P 1'
#
loop_
_entity.id
_entity.type
_entity.pdbx_description
1 polymer ?
#
loop_
_entity_poly.entity_id
_entity_poly.type
_entity_poly.pdbx_seq_one_letter_code
_entity_poly.pdbx_strand_id
1 'polypeptide(L)'
;MSNFKLTSNEKEKGTVVYNVGILRNIVMLAVEEVEGTVPSDKNKKSGISLYIEKDGVYVDVSVAVQYGYNVPELAYRIQQSVKQSVENMTHFKVAEVDVHVLDVVFTEMPPVEKEPEEQEEDEENS
;
A
#
# COMPACT_ATOMS: atom_id res chain seq x y z
N MET A 1 1.93 -1.56 -21.96
CA MET A 1 2.78 -1.79 -20.80
C MET A 1 4.06 -1.00 -20.90
N SER A 2 4.40 -0.30 -19.86
CA SER A 2 5.56 0.57 -19.89
C SER A 2 6.72 -0.03 -19.13
N ASN A 3 7.89 0.12 -19.67
CA ASN A 3 9.12 -0.31 -19.03
C ASN A 3 9.94 0.92 -18.72
N PHE A 4 10.63 0.87 -17.61
CA PHE A 4 11.44 2.00 -17.16
C PHE A 4 12.85 1.53 -16.96
N LYS A 5 13.78 2.27 -17.51
CA LYS A 5 15.18 1.94 -17.38
C LYS A 5 15.79 2.67 -16.21
N LEU A 6 16.62 1.97 -15.49
CA LEU A 6 17.38 2.55 -14.42
C LEU A 6 18.80 2.73 -14.90
N THR A 7 19.19 3.97 -15.04
CA THR A 7 20.49 4.24 -15.63
C THR A 7 21.63 4.06 -14.66
N SER A 8 21.32 3.95 -13.37
CA SER A 8 22.39 3.86 -12.39
C SER A 8 23.24 2.62 -12.56
N ASN A 9 22.74 1.62 -13.29
CA ASN A 9 23.47 0.39 -13.46
C ASN A 9 24.22 0.30 -14.76
N GLU A 10 24.32 1.38 -15.46
CA GLU A 10 24.98 1.32 -16.75
C GLU A 10 26.43 0.94 -16.63
N LYS A 11 27.03 1.30 -15.52
CA LYS A 11 28.43 0.95 -15.32
C LYS A 11 28.64 -0.55 -15.25
N GLU A 12 27.60 -1.27 -14.95
CA GLU A 12 27.67 -2.71 -14.80
C GLU A 12 27.35 -3.40 -16.10
N LYS A 13 27.34 -2.64 -17.19
CA LYS A 13 27.08 -3.22 -18.49
C LYS A 13 25.70 -3.78 -18.63
N GLY A 14 24.76 -3.15 -18.02
CA GLY A 14 23.39 -3.57 -18.14
C GLY A 14 22.49 -2.58 -17.50
N THR A 15 21.24 -2.70 -17.78
CA THR A 15 20.21 -1.86 -17.17
C THR A 15 19.20 -2.76 -16.54
N VAL A 16 18.51 -2.22 -15.53
CA VAL A 16 17.40 -2.91 -14.91
C VAL A 16 16.14 -2.25 -15.44
N VAL A 17 15.28 -3.06 -16.00
CA VAL A 17 14.05 -2.55 -16.60
C VAL A 17 12.89 -3.06 -15.76
N TYR A 18 12.07 -2.13 -15.30
CA TYR A 18 10.90 -2.47 -14.52
C TYR A 18 9.66 -2.30 -15.35
N ASN A 19 8.79 -3.27 -15.20
CA ASN A 19 7.45 -3.22 -15.75
C ASN A 19 6.58 -2.48 -14.76
N VAL A 20 5.64 -1.68 -15.24
CA VAL A 20 4.80 -0.92 -14.34
C VAL A 20 3.96 -1.84 -13.45
N GLY A 21 3.71 -3.06 -13.92
CA GLY A 21 2.98 -4.02 -13.09
C GLY A 21 3.73 -4.39 -11.84
N ILE A 22 5.08 -4.37 -11.89
CA ILE A 22 5.87 -4.65 -10.69
C ILE A 22 5.66 -3.54 -9.68
N LEU A 23 5.67 -2.29 -10.13
CA LEU A 23 5.42 -1.19 -9.22
C LEU A 23 4.03 -1.30 -8.60
N ARG A 24 3.04 -1.65 -9.42
CA ARG A 24 1.68 -1.79 -8.90
C ARG A 24 1.61 -2.88 -7.83
N ASN A 25 2.30 -3.99 -8.07
CA ASN A 25 2.30 -5.06 -7.08
C ASN A 25 2.97 -4.65 -5.78
N ILE A 26 4.07 -3.91 -5.89
CA ILE A 26 4.74 -3.44 -4.68
C ILE A 26 3.80 -2.54 -3.89
N VAL A 27 3.12 -1.63 -4.58
CA VAL A 27 2.19 -0.73 -3.91
C VAL A 27 1.05 -1.51 -3.28
N MET A 28 0.51 -2.48 -4.01
CA MET A 28 -0.61 -3.25 -3.50
C MET A 28 -0.23 -3.99 -2.23
N LEU A 29 0.93 -4.63 -2.24
CA LEU A 29 1.35 -5.37 -1.07
C LEU A 29 1.64 -4.43 0.09
N ALA A 30 2.19 -3.26 -0.19
CA ALA A 30 2.45 -2.29 0.86
C ALA A 30 1.16 -1.82 1.52
N VAL A 31 0.12 -1.63 0.72
CA VAL A 31 -1.18 -1.22 1.25
C VAL A 31 -1.77 -2.33 2.11
N GLU A 32 -1.65 -3.55 1.63
CA GLU A 32 -2.24 -4.67 2.35
C GLU A 32 -1.56 -4.96 3.67
N GLU A 33 -0.34 -4.51 3.83
CA GLU A 33 0.35 -4.67 5.11
C GLU A 33 -0.21 -3.77 6.19
N VAL A 34 -0.92 -2.73 5.81
CA VAL A 34 -1.44 -1.79 6.79
C VAL A 34 -2.74 -2.35 7.37
N GLU A 35 -2.69 -2.62 8.66
CA GLU A 35 -3.84 -3.19 9.32
C GLU A 35 -5.01 -2.22 9.27
N GLY A 36 -6.18 -2.74 8.97
CA GLY A 36 -7.37 -1.90 8.89
C GLY A 36 -7.82 -1.60 7.49
N THR A 37 -7.00 -1.90 6.50
CA THR A 37 -7.41 -1.73 5.12
C THR A 37 -8.09 -3.00 4.64
N VAL A 38 -8.96 -2.84 3.65
CA VAL A 38 -9.64 -3.96 3.05
C VAL A 38 -8.91 -4.31 1.75
N PRO A 39 -8.55 -5.57 1.56
CA PRO A 39 -7.81 -5.96 0.37
C PRO A 39 -8.52 -5.53 -0.90
N SER A 40 -7.76 -5.03 -1.85
CA SER A 40 -8.33 -4.44 -3.03
C SER A 40 -8.97 -5.47 -3.95
N ASP A 41 -8.47 -6.70 -3.93
CA ASP A 41 -9.03 -7.69 -4.82
C ASP A 41 -10.42 -8.13 -4.40
N LYS A 42 -10.78 -7.87 -3.15
CA LYS A 42 -12.11 -8.23 -2.67
C LYS A 42 -13.08 -7.09 -2.77
N ASN A 43 -12.59 -5.91 -3.04
CA ASN A 43 -13.41 -4.73 -3.10
C ASN A 43 -13.13 -4.04 -4.41
N LYS A 44 -14.06 -4.11 -5.30
CA LYS A 44 -13.83 -3.58 -6.64
C LYS A 44 -13.69 -2.09 -6.67
N LYS A 45 -14.02 -1.42 -5.59
CA LYS A 45 -13.84 0.01 -5.52
C LYS A 45 -12.41 0.41 -5.24
N SER A 46 -11.62 -0.51 -4.77
CA SER A 46 -10.22 -0.22 -4.48
C SER A 46 -9.43 -0.28 -5.76
N GLY A 47 -8.42 0.54 -5.83
CA GLY A 47 -7.60 0.54 -7.02
C GLY A 47 -6.32 1.31 -6.80
N ILE A 48 -5.40 1.12 -7.72
CA ILE A 48 -4.10 1.76 -7.67
C ILE A 48 -3.80 2.31 -9.04
N SER A 49 -3.44 3.59 -9.08
CA SER A 49 -2.99 4.24 -10.30
C SER A 49 -1.61 4.79 -10.07
N LEU A 50 -0.78 4.69 -11.07
CA LEU A 50 0.60 5.14 -10.99
C LEU A 50 0.90 6.07 -12.14
N TYR A 51 1.64 7.13 -11.82
CA TYR A 51 2.09 8.08 -12.82
C TYR A 51 3.58 8.31 -12.60
N ILE A 52 4.36 8.15 -13.65
CA ILE A 52 5.80 8.32 -13.57
C ILE A 52 6.14 9.66 -14.16
N GLU A 53 6.75 10.51 -13.35
CA GLU A 53 7.14 11.85 -13.77
C GLU A 53 8.62 12.04 -13.52
N LYS A 54 9.13 13.18 -13.95
CA LYS A 54 10.57 13.43 -13.79
C LYS A 54 10.98 13.46 -12.33
N ASP A 55 10.12 13.96 -11.47
CA ASP A 55 10.46 14.11 -10.07
C ASP A 55 10.08 12.90 -9.24
N GLY A 56 9.54 11.87 -9.85
CA GLY A 56 9.25 10.65 -9.11
C GLY A 56 7.93 10.04 -9.51
N VAL A 57 7.52 9.10 -8.70
CA VAL A 57 6.30 8.33 -8.94
C VAL A 57 5.18 8.95 -8.13
N TYR A 58 4.06 9.13 -8.78
CA TYR A 58 2.84 9.58 -8.13
C TYR A 58 1.90 8.41 -8.04
N VAL A 59 1.39 8.17 -6.85
CA VAL A 59 0.57 6.99 -6.58
C VAL A 59 -0.78 7.45 -6.07
N ASP A 60 -1.84 6.92 -6.69
CA ASP A 60 -3.19 7.07 -6.18
C ASP A 60 -3.66 5.73 -5.70
N VAL A 61 -4.09 5.68 -4.45
CA VAL A 61 -4.58 4.45 -3.85
C VAL A 61 -6.01 4.69 -3.39
N SER A 62 -6.91 3.85 -3.84
CA SER A 62 -8.30 3.89 -3.39
C SER A 62 -8.54 2.66 -2.54
N VAL A 63 -9.00 2.87 -1.32
CA VAL A 63 -9.15 1.77 -0.37
C VAL A 63 -10.47 1.89 0.37
N ALA A 64 -10.88 0.79 0.94
CA ALA A 64 -11.89 0.77 1.98
C ALA A 64 -11.17 0.49 3.29
N VAL A 65 -11.73 0.97 4.37
CA VAL A 65 -11.14 0.78 5.68
C VAL A 65 -12.16 0.11 6.59
N GLN A 66 -11.65 -0.55 7.60
CA GLN A 66 -12.51 -1.21 8.56
C GLN A 66 -13.01 -0.20 9.58
N TYR A 67 -14.27 -0.36 9.93
CA TYR A 67 -14.89 0.47 10.94
C TYR A 67 -14.10 0.35 12.24
N GLY A 68 -13.91 1.47 12.89
CA GLY A 68 -13.21 1.49 14.16
C GLY A 68 -11.80 2.01 14.10
N TYR A 69 -11.24 2.09 12.93
CA TYR A 69 -9.88 2.62 12.79
C TYR A 69 -9.93 4.12 12.58
N ASN A 70 -8.88 4.79 13.02
CA ASN A 70 -8.74 6.22 12.79
C ASN A 70 -8.35 6.43 11.33
N VAL A 71 -9.23 7.02 10.55
CA VAL A 71 -9.02 7.11 9.11
C VAL A 71 -7.80 7.96 8.75
N PRO A 72 -7.63 9.16 9.31
CA PRO A 72 -6.44 9.94 8.95
C PRO A 72 -5.14 9.23 9.31
N GLU A 73 -5.09 8.57 10.43
CA GLU A 73 -3.88 7.85 10.80
C GLU A 73 -3.64 6.67 9.89
N LEU A 74 -4.70 5.97 9.53
CA LEU A 74 -4.59 4.84 8.64
C LEU A 74 -4.08 5.30 7.27
N ALA A 75 -4.62 6.40 6.78
CA ALA A 75 -4.17 6.93 5.50
C ALA A 75 -2.70 7.31 5.56
N TYR A 76 -2.27 7.89 6.67
CA TYR A 76 -0.86 8.24 6.82
C TYR A 76 0.01 7.00 6.78
N ARG A 77 -0.41 5.94 7.44
CA ARG A 77 0.35 4.70 7.44
C ARG A 77 0.44 4.09 6.05
N ILE A 78 -0.63 4.21 5.29
CA ILE A 78 -0.60 3.73 3.91
C ILE A 78 0.42 4.53 3.12
N GLN A 79 0.41 5.85 3.27
CA GLN A 79 1.37 6.68 2.56
C GLN A 79 2.80 6.28 2.89
N GLN A 80 3.08 6.07 4.16
CA GLN A 80 4.43 5.71 4.57
C GLN A 80 4.82 4.33 4.07
N SER A 81 3.91 3.38 4.15
CA SER A 81 4.19 2.03 3.73
C SER A 81 4.50 1.97 2.24
N VAL A 82 3.70 2.68 1.44
CA VAL A 82 3.90 2.69 0.01
C VAL A 82 5.24 3.35 -0.33
N LYS A 83 5.49 4.51 0.27
CA LYS A 83 6.73 5.22 -0.04
C LYS A 83 7.94 4.37 0.33
N GLN A 84 7.94 3.78 1.49
CA GLN A 84 9.07 2.98 1.93
C GLN A 84 9.28 1.77 1.04
N SER A 85 8.20 1.09 0.70
CA SER A 85 8.34 -0.13 -0.07
C SER A 85 8.86 0.14 -1.47
N VAL A 86 8.31 1.17 -2.12
CA VAL A 86 8.75 1.48 -3.47
C VAL A 86 10.21 1.93 -3.46
N GLU A 87 10.56 2.80 -2.53
CA GLU A 87 11.90 3.36 -2.53
C GLU A 87 12.95 2.37 -2.07
N ASN A 88 12.56 1.40 -1.25
CA ASN A 88 13.50 0.39 -0.80
C ASN A 88 13.71 -0.71 -1.83
N MET A 89 12.70 -0.99 -2.62
CA MET A 89 12.76 -2.12 -3.54
C MET A 89 13.13 -1.70 -4.95
N THR A 90 13.09 -0.42 -5.25
CA THR A 90 13.42 0.06 -6.58
C THR A 90 14.30 1.29 -6.44
N HIS A 91 14.70 1.83 -7.56
CA HIS A 91 15.44 3.09 -7.55
C HIS A 91 14.54 4.30 -7.72
N PHE A 92 13.26 4.07 -7.82
CA PHE A 92 12.33 5.17 -7.99
C PHE A 92 12.10 5.88 -6.69
N LYS A 93 11.90 7.17 -6.79
CA LYS A 93 11.46 7.96 -5.66
C LYS A 93 9.98 8.17 -5.76
N VAL A 94 9.32 8.23 -4.62
CA VAL A 94 7.89 8.48 -4.59
C VAL A 94 7.67 9.94 -4.29
N ALA A 95 7.07 10.63 -5.24
CA ALA A 95 6.84 12.05 -5.09
C ALA A 95 5.61 12.32 -4.25
N GLU A 96 4.58 11.50 -4.42
CA GLU A 96 3.33 11.75 -3.75
C GLU A 96 2.51 10.48 -3.69
N VAL A 97 1.82 10.27 -2.57
CA VAL A 97 0.88 9.17 -2.43
C VAL A 97 -0.43 9.77 -1.98
N ASP A 98 -1.45 9.67 -2.83
CA ASP A 98 -2.78 10.13 -2.48
C ASP A 98 -3.62 8.93 -2.09
N VAL A 99 -4.26 9.01 -0.95
CA VAL A 99 -5.10 7.93 -0.45
C VAL A 99 -6.54 8.39 -0.49
N HIS A 100 -7.35 7.65 -1.21
CA HIS A 100 -8.77 7.94 -1.32
C HIS A 100 -9.52 6.87 -0.57
N VAL A 101 -10.22 7.27 0.47
CA VAL A 101 -10.99 6.32 1.27
C VAL A 101 -12.40 6.32 0.70
N LEU A 102 -12.75 5.22 0.07
CA LEU A 102 -14.02 5.13 -0.64
C LEU A 102 -15.15 4.58 0.21
N ASP A 103 -14.80 3.86 1.27
CA ASP A 103 -15.82 3.20 2.03
C ASP A 103 -15.29 2.84 3.39
N VAL A 104 -16.20 2.70 4.33
CA VAL A 104 -15.89 2.17 5.64
C VAL A 104 -16.75 0.94 5.82
N VAL A 105 -16.12 -0.19 6.03
CA VAL A 105 -16.85 -1.44 6.09
C VAL A 105 -16.76 -2.01 7.49
N PHE A 106 -17.83 -2.65 7.89
CA PHE A 106 -17.88 -3.32 9.16
C PHE A 106 -17.71 -4.81 8.87
N THR A 107 -16.65 -5.38 9.40
CA THR A 107 -16.40 -6.78 9.18
C THR A 107 -16.49 -7.50 10.49
N GLU A 108 -16.87 -8.73 10.44
CA GLU A 108 -16.90 -9.56 11.62
C GLU A 108 -15.71 -10.45 11.68
N MET A 109 -14.62 -9.97 11.15
CA MET A 109 -13.40 -10.75 11.18
C MET A 109 -13.04 -11.08 12.58
N PRO A 110 -12.65 -12.31 12.82
CA PRO A 110 -12.16 -12.67 14.14
C PRO A 110 -10.95 -11.84 14.42
N PRO A 111 -10.95 -11.35 15.52
CA PRO A 111 -9.74 -10.62 15.86
C PRO A 111 -8.59 -11.52 15.98
N VAL A 112 -8.43 -12.21 15.79
CA VAL A 112 -7.62 -12.78 15.69
C VAL A 112 -6.70 -12.94 15.84
N GLU A 113 -6.75 -13.07 15.79
CA GLU A 113 -6.11 -13.12 15.58
C GLU A 113 -5.18 -12.48 16.04
N LYS A 114 -5.19 -12.24 16.67
CA LYS A 114 -4.59 -11.45 16.98
C LYS A 114 -4.12 -11.31 17.95
N GLU A 115 -4.57 -11.47 18.36
CA GLU A 115 -4.43 -11.27 19.19
C GLU A 115 -4.19 -11.24 19.99
N PRO A 116 -4.23 -11.43 20.53
CA PRO A 116 -4.29 -11.26 21.37
C PRO A 116 -4.00 -10.87 22.11
N GLU A 117 -4.51 -10.94 22.37
CA GLU A 117 -4.65 -10.47 22.72
C GLU A 117 -4.64 -10.11 23.25
N GLU A 118 -4.99 -10.16 23.74
CA GLU A 118 -5.39 -9.62 24.03
C GLU A 118 -5.72 -9.41 24.44
N GLN A 119 -6.10 -9.61 25.02
CA GLN A 119 -6.80 -9.22 25.22
C GLN A 119 -7.18 -9.34 25.62
N GLU A 120 -7.57 -9.58 26.15
CA GLU A 120 -8.32 -9.44 26.28
C GLU A 120 -8.69 -9.58 26.51
N GLU A 121 -9.00 -9.85 27.15
CA GLU A 121 -9.76 -9.63 27.14
C GLU A 121 -10.12 -9.76 27.21
N ASP A 122 -10.35 -10.09 27.85
CA ASP A 122 -11.10 -9.91 27.67
C ASP A 122 -11.45 -10.21 27.76
N GLU A 123 -11.62 -10.42 28.26
CA GLU A 123 -12.24 -10.34 28.04
C GLU A 123 -12.52 -10.56 27.98
N GLU A 124 -12.64 -10.87 28.53
CA GLU A 124 -13.10 -10.75 28.18
C GLU A 124 -13.15 -10.77 28.00
N ASN A 125 -13.31 -11.19 28.69
CA ASN A 125 -13.51 -10.92 28.23
C ASN A 125 -13.33 -10.82 28.12
N SER A 126 -13.31 -11.06 28.81
CA SER A 126 -13.39 -10.73 28.44
C SER A 126 -13.34 -10.57 28.19
#